data_68cfcc3cd6b0e5123cdc255b57379a36
#
_entry.id   68cfcc3cd6b0e5123cdc255b57379a36
#
_cell.length_a   1.000
_cell.length_b   1.000
_cell.length_c   1.000
_cell.angle_alpha   90.00
_cell.angle_beta   90.00
_cell.angle_gamma   90.00
#
_symmetry.space_group_name_H-M   'P 1'
#
loop_
_entity.id
_entity.type
_entity.pdbx_description
1 polymer ?
#
loop_
_entity_poly.entity_id
_entity_poly.type
_entity_poly.pdbx_seq_one_letter_code
_entity_poly.pdbx_strand_id
1 'polypeptide(L)'
;MRQAGVSLLEPARGGEIARATDGQFSVFLAHANRQTAIATAFRIVEALSEPYHEDDLTLDLAPAVGIALAPAHGTHAGDLLRRAEVALIATRGSDEPVAVYDPDTDPHRPDRLSLMADLREALAHDQGLELHYQPKLNLRSGRVDCAEALVRWRHPRLGMVSPATFVPLAEESGNVRKLTRWVLATGIAQAGRWQEAGMALRLSLNISARDLDDNDLPRRVSELLTIHRVNPGGIVLEVTESAIMGKPDAAIAVLRRLAELGVDLSIDDFGVGQSSFAYLRRLPVRELKIDQTFIRHLGTSREDRLIVRSIVELGHHLGYRVTAEGVEDQAGLDGLAEFGCDHGQGYLIARPMDGAAFEAFLAAGQWPGHAVASDGAASA
;
A
#
# COMPACT_ATOMS: atom_id res chain seq x y z
N MET A 1 7.66 -19.23 34.32
CA MET A 1 7.17 -20.26 33.38
C MET A 1 6.14 -21.22 33.98
N ARG A 2 6.32 -21.84 35.13
CA ARG A 2 5.25 -22.66 35.79
C ARG A 2 4.02 -21.81 36.17
N GLN A 3 4.22 -20.60 36.63
CA GLN A 3 3.14 -19.70 37.04
C GLN A 3 2.35 -19.12 35.84
N ALA A 4 2.98 -18.85 34.68
CA ALA A 4 2.26 -18.48 33.48
C ALA A 4 1.22 -19.54 33.04
N GLY A 5 1.55 -20.83 33.21
CA GLY A 5 0.59 -21.92 33.00
C GLY A 5 -0.58 -21.91 34.00
N VAL A 6 -0.36 -21.48 35.24
CA VAL A 6 -1.41 -21.34 36.26
C VAL A 6 -2.29 -20.11 35.97
N SER A 7 -1.72 -19.00 35.53
CA SER A 7 -2.46 -17.80 35.16
C SER A 7 -3.37 -17.98 33.93
N LEU A 8 -3.09 -18.98 33.09
CA LEU A 8 -3.96 -19.35 31.95
C LEU A 8 -5.21 -20.15 32.33
N LEU A 9 -5.22 -20.84 33.49
CA LEU A 9 -6.31 -21.73 33.86
C LEU A 9 -7.64 -21.01 34.10
N GLU A 10 -7.61 -19.81 34.62
CA GLU A 10 -8.84 -19.06 34.91
C GLU A 10 -9.43 -18.35 33.66
N PRO A 11 -8.65 -17.62 32.83
CA PRO A 11 -9.15 -17.06 31.58
C PRO A 11 -9.63 -18.11 30.57
N ALA A 12 -9.00 -19.29 30.54
CA ALA A 12 -9.31 -20.39 29.63
C ALA A 12 -10.36 -21.36 30.18
N ARG A 13 -11.25 -20.96 31.11
CA ARG A 13 -12.27 -21.83 31.73
C ARG A 13 -12.99 -22.67 30.69
N GLY A 14 -12.88 -24.02 30.88
CA GLY A 14 -13.49 -25.01 29.97
C GLY A 14 -12.63 -25.37 28.76
N GLY A 15 -11.41 -24.88 28.68
CA GLY A 15 -10.42 -25.25 27.67
C GLY A 15 -9.36 -26.21 28.18
N GLU A 16 -8.74 -26.94 27.26
CA GLU A 16 -7.55 -27.74 27.52
C GLU A 16 -6.31 -26.90 27.17
N ILE A 17 -5.32 -26.90 28.09
CA ILE A 17 -4.08 -26.15 27.91
C ILE A 17 -2.93 -27.15 27.75
N ALA A 18 -2.14 -26.96 26.70
CA ALA A 18 -0.91 -27.70 26.46
C ALA A 18 0.26 -26.74 26.23
N ARG A 19 1.44 -27.13 26.72
CA ARG A 19 2.68 -26.43 26.41
C ARG A 19 3.20 -26.92 25.06
N ALA A 20 3.32 -26.04 24.08
CA ALA A 20 3.77 -26.40 22.73
C ALA A 20 5.31 -26.34 22.61
N THR A 21 5.92 -25.22 23.03
CA THR A 21 7.38 -25.01 23.05
C THR A 21 7.77 -24.12 24.22
N ASP A 22 9.06 -23.76 24.32
CA ASP A 22 9.51 -22.80 25.33
C ASP A 22 8.92 -21.41 25.07
N GLY A 23 8.02 -21.01 26.00
CA GLY A 23 7.31 -19.73 25.94
C GLY A 23 6.02 -19.76 25.13
N GLN A 24 5.60 -20.89 24.54
CA GLN A 24 4.33 -21.00 23.83
C GLN A 24 3.39 -22.01 24.48
N PHE A 25 2.12 -21.61 24.58
CA PHE A 25 1.03 -22.45 25.08
C PHE A 25 -0.06 -22.53 24.02
N SER A 26 -0.68 -23.70 23.91
CA SER A 26 -1.86 -23.91 23.08
C SER A 26 -3.07 -24.09 23.99
N VAL A 27 -4.16 -23.40 23.66
CA VAL A 27 -5.43 -23.53 24.38
C VAL A 27 -6.49 -24.05 23.41
N PHE A 28 -7.09 -25.17 23.73
CA PHE A 28 -8.20 -25.72 22.95
C PHE A 28 -9.53 -25.39 23.64
N LEU A 29 -10.42 -24.70 22.93
CA LEU A 29 -11.76 -24.35 23.42
C LEU A 29 -12.81 -25.18 22.68
N ALA A 30 -13.43 -26.13 23.36
CA ALA A 30 -14.55 -26.91 22.81
C ALA A 30 -15.79 -26.00 22.66
N HIS A 31 -16.52 -26.16 21.55
CA HIS A 31 -17.77 -25.44 21.28
C HIS A 31 -17.68 -23.90 21.26
N ALA A 32 -16.48 -23.32 21.08
CA ALA A 32 -16.32 -21.89 20.99
C ALA A 32 -16.61 -21.39 19.55
N ASN A 33 -17.40 -20.32 19.45
CA ASN A 33 -17.52 -19.57 18.22
C ASN A 33 -16.41 -18.49 18.12
N ARG A 34 -16.32 -17.81 16.97
CA ARG A 34 -15.31 -16.76 16.73
C ARG A 34 -15.29 -15.68 17.82
N GLN A 35 -16.48 -15.22 18.23
CA GLN A 35 -16.59 -14.14 19.21
C GLN A 35 -16.13 -14.58 20.60
N THR A 36 -16.49 -15.80 21.02
CA THR A 36 -16.05 -16.40 22.29
C THR A 36 -14.55 -16.64 22.29
N ALA A 37 -13.97 -17.11 21.18
CA ALA A 37 -12.55 -17.34 21.06
C ALA A 37 -11.75 -16.03 21.19
N ILE A 38 -12.17 -14.97 20.51
CA ILE A 38 -11.56 -13.63 20.59
C ILE A 38 -11.66 -13.08 22.03
N ALA A 39 -12.85 -13.12 22.64
CA ALA A 39 -13.03 -12.65 24.01
C ALA A 39 -12.15 -13.40 25.02
N THR A 40 -11.98 -14.72 24.82
CA THR A 40 -11.09 -15.51 25.67
C THR A 40 -9.62 -15.15 25.44
N ALA A 41 -9.21 -14.91 24.19
CA ALA A 41 -7.86 -14.47 23.87
C ALA A 41 -7.50 -13.15 24.53
N PHE A 42 -8.38 -12.15 24.50
CA PHE A 42 -8.16 -10.87 25.19
C PHE A 42 -8.04 -11.05 26.72
N ARG A 43 -8.86 -11.90 27.35
CA ARG A 43 -8.71 -12.21 28.77
C ARG A 43 -7.37 -12.90 29.10
N ILE A 44 -6.88 -13.75 28.21
CA ILE A 44 -5.56 -14.38 28.35
C ILE A 44 -4.46 -13.31 28.26
N VAL A 45 -4.55 -12.41 27.28
CA VAL A 45 -3.60 -11.29 27.14
C VAL A 45 -3.60 -10.43 28.40
N GLU A 46 -4.76 -9.99 28.86
CA GLU A 46 -4.92 -9.18 30.08
C GLU A 46 -4.29 -9.86 31.31
N ALA A 47 -4.61 -11.14 31.54
CA ALA A 47 -4.10 -11.89 32.68
C ALA A 47 -2.57 -12.13 32.63
N LEU A 48 -1.98 -12.20 31.45
CA LEU A 48 -0.54 -12.38 31.27
C LEU A 48 0.24 -11.08 31.16
N SER A 49 -0.44 -9.95 30.96
CA SER A 49 0.17 -8.61 30.92
C SER A 49 0.39 -8.02 32.30
N GLU A 50 -0.16 -8.64 33.36
CA GLU A 50 0.14 -8.22 34.73
C GLU A 50 1.63 -8.46 35.03
N PRO A 51 2.33 -7.46 35.65
CA PRO A 51 3.73 -7.58 35.97
C PRO A 51 4.01 -8.81 36.86
N TYR A 52 4.97 -9.56 36.44
CA TYR A 52 5.36 -10.78 37.14
C TYR A 52 6.47 -10.50 38.14
N HIS A 53 6.25 -10.81 39.41
CA HIS A 53 7.21 -10.61 40.48
C HIS A 53 7.81 -11.94 40.92
N GLU A 54 9.13 -12.11 40.82
CA GLU A 54 9.89 -13.25 41.34
C GLU A 54 11.13 -12.73 42.07
N ASP A 55 11.16 -12.89 43.37
CA ASP A 55 12.16 -12.30 44.27
C ASP A 55 12.29 -10.79 44.09
N ASP A 56 13.45 -10.29 43.69
CA ASP A 56 13.73 -8.86 43.40
C ASP A 56 13.54 -8.49 41.93
N LEU A 57 13.02 -9.40 41.09
CA LEU A 57 12.84 -9.17 39.65
C LEU A 57 11.38 -8.95 39.30
N THR A 58 11.10 -7.83 38.62
CA THR A 58 9.79 -7.58 37.98
C THR A 58 9.94 -7.81 36.50
N LEU A 59 9.13 -8.70 35.93
CA LEU A 59 9.12 -9.01 34.50
C LEU A 59 7.80 -8.56 33.90
N ASP A 60 7.88 -7.69 32.93
CA ASP A 60 6.76 -7.30 32.09
C ASP A 60 6.72 -8.20 30.84
N LEU A 61 5.58 -8.85 30.63
CA LEU A 61 5.35 -9.69 29.45
C LEU A 61 4.49 -8.95 28.44
N ALA A 62 4.81 -9.12 27.15
CA ALA A 62 3.97 -8.71 26.05
C ALA A 62 3.36 -9.97 25.38
N PRO A 63 2.26 -10.53 25.93
CA PRO A 63 1.66 -11.73 25.39
C PRO A 63 0.89 -11.42 24.11
N ALA A 64 0.91 -12.39 23.18
CA ALA A 64 0.12 -12.34 21.97
C ALA A 64 -0.60 -13.67 21.73
N VAL A 65 -1.75 -13.65 21.05
CA VAL A 65 -2.58 -14.82 20.81
C VAL A 65 -3.00 -14.92 19.35
N GLY A 66 -2.68 -16.05 18.72
CA GLY A 66 -3.20 -16.42 17.40
C GLY A 66 -4.34 -17.42 17.52
N ILE A 67 -5.42 -17.24 16.77
CA ILE A 67 -6.64 -18.04 16.84
C ILE A 67 -6.90 -18.76 15.50
N ALA A 68 -7.16 -20.07 15.56
CA ALA A 68 -7.73 -20.81 14.45
C ALA A 68 -9.06 -21.48 14.86
N LEU A 69 -10.02 -21.53 13.95
CA LEU A 69 -11.39 -22.00 14.21
C LEU A 69 -11.72 -23.25 13.40
N ALA A 70 -12.25 -24.28 14.05
CA ALA A 70 -12.85 -25.43 13.36
C ALA A 70 -14.36 -25.20 13.14
N PRO A 71 -14.94 -25.62 11.98
CA PRO A 71 -14.27 -26.22 10.81
C PRO A 71 -13.73 -25.19 9.79
N ALA A 72 -13.96 -23.89 10.01
CA ALA A 72 -13.65 -22.83 9.04
C ALA A 72 -12.15 -22.79 8.64
N HIS A 73 -11.28 -23.02 9.61
CA HIS A 73 -9.83 -23.01 9.42
C HIS A 73 -9.23 -24.43 9.50
N GLY A 74 -10.01 -25.48 9.28
CA GLY A 74 -9.57 -26.87 9.25
C GLY A 74 -10.28 -27.77 10.26
N THR A 75 -10.12 -29.08 10.07
CA THR A 75 -10.75 -30.12 10.88
C THR A 75 -9.74 -31.00 11.62
N HIS A 76 -8.44 -30.89 11.28
CA HIS A 76 -7.37 -31.66 11.91
C HIS A 76 -6.60 -30.77 12.88
N ALA A 77 -6.26 -31.31 14.05
CA ALA A 77 -5.57 -30.56 15.10
C ALA A 77 -4.23 -29.94 14.64
N GLY A 78 -3.44 -30.68 13.85
CA GLY A 78 -2.17 -30.19 13.30
C GLY A 78 -2.34 -28.98 12.39
N ASP A 79 -3.38 -28.97 11.55
CA ASP A 79 -3.69 -27.81 10.67
C ASP A 79 -4.14 -26.60 11.48
N LEU A 80 -4.98 -26.81 12.50
CA LEU A 80 -5.46 -25.74 13.37
C LEU A 80 -4.31 -25.13 14.18
N LEU A 81 -3.43 -25.94 14.74
CA LEU A 81 -2.25 -25.46 15.46
C LEU A 81 -1.34 -24.61 14.55
N ARG A 82 -0.99 -25.14 13.37
CA ARG A 82 -0.17 -24.40 12.39
C ARG A 82 -0.83 -23.08 11.99
N ARG A 83 -2.14 -23.08 11.75
CA ARG A 83 -2.88 -21.86 11.38
C ARG A 83 -3.00 -20.85 12.52
N ALA A 84 -3.15 -21.33 13.76
CA ALA A 84 -3.09 -20.47 14.93
C ALA A 84 -1.68 -19.86 15.11
N GLU A 85 -0.62 -20.61 14.80
CA GLU A 85 0.75 -20.12 14.83
C GLU A 85 0.99 -19.05 13.75
N VAL A 86 0.46 -19.23 12.53
CA VAL A 86 0.50 -18.20 11.47
C VAL A 86 -0.20 -16.92 11.94
N ALA A 87 -1.38 -17.03 12.56
CA ALA A 87 -2.08 -15.87 13.12
C ALA A 87 -1.27 -15.22 14.26
N LEU A 88 -0.60 -16.00 15.10
CA LEU A 88 0.27 -15.47 16.16
C LEU A 88 1.47 -14.71 15.59
N ILE A 89 2.06 -15.18 14.50
CA ILE A 89 3.17 -14.47 13.83
C ILE A 89 2.69 -13.13 13.27
N ALA A 90 1.46 -13.07 12.76
CA ALA A 90 0.88 -11.84 12.22
C ALA A 90 0.69 -10.72 13.27
N THR A 91 0.62 -11.06 14.58
CA THR A 91 0.59 -10.03 15.65
C THR A 91 1.94 -9.34 15.84
N ARG A 92 3.05 -9.92 15.33
CA ARG A 92 4.38 -9.31 15.43
C ARG A 92 4.46 -8.11 14.48
N GLY A 93 4.55 -6.93 15.03
CA GLY A 93 4.58 -5.66 14.27
C GLY A 93 3.21 -4.99 14.11
N SER A 94 2.17 -5.55 14.76
CA SER A 94 0.85 -4.93 14.94
C SER A 94 0.69 -4.47 16.38
N ASP A 95 -0.08 -3.41 16.58
CA ASP A 95 -0.46 -2.95 17.94
C ASP A 95 -1.55 -3.86 18.55
N GLU A 96 -2.12 -4.80 17.77
CA GLU A 96 -3.14 -5.73 18.24
C GLU A 96 -2.50 -7.04 18.74
N PRO A 97 -2.68 -7.40 20.03
CA PRO A 97 -2.10 -8.61 20.61
C PRO A 97 -2.87 -9.90 20.26
N VAL A 98 -4.00 -9.81 19.56
CA VAL A 98 -4.87 -10.94 19.19
C VAL A 98 -5.13 -10.93 17.69
N ALA A 99 -4.83 -12.03 17.00
CA ALA A 99 -5.15 -12.22 15.60
C ALA A 99 -5.91 -13.51 15.36
N VAL A 100 -6.91 -13.48 14.48
CA VAL A 100 -7.60 -14.67 13.96
C VAL A 100 -6.97 -15.02 12.63
N TYR A 101 -6.68 -16.31 12.42
CA TYR A 101 -6.15 -16.81 11.16
C TYR A 101 -6.98 -16.33 9.96
N ASP A 102 -6.29 -15.73 9.05
CA ASP A 102 -6.83 -15.31 7.76
C ASP A 102 -6.14 -16.13 6.66
N PRO A 103 -6.90 -16.93 5.91
CA PRO A 103 -6.34 -17.69 4.79
C PRO A 103 -5.59 -16.82 3.77
N ASP A 104 -6.02 -15.59 3.57
CA ASP A 104 -5.46 -14.73 2.53
C ASP A 104 -4.08 -14.17 2.91
N THR A 105 -3.77 -14.18 4.20
CA THR A 105 -2.47 -13.74 4.73
C THR A 105 -1.51 -14.89 5.09
N ASP A 106 -1.92 -16.19 4.93
CA ASP A 106 -1.07 -17.35 5.27
C ASP A 106 0.08 -17.53 4.27
N PRO A 107 1.35 -17.27 4.67
CA PRO A 107 2.50 -17.37 3.79
C PRO A 107 2.82 -18.82 3.35
N HIS A 108 2.28 -19.82 4.06
CA HIS A 108 2.55 -21.24 3.82
C HIS A 108 1.43 -21.96 3.05
N ARG A 109 0.46 -21.22 2.49
CA ARG A 109 -0.54 -21.86 1.63
C ARG A 109 0.12 -22.37 0.35
N PRO A 110 -0.17 -23.64 -0.06
CA PRO A 110 0.32 -24.19 -1.32
C PRO A 110 0.00 -23.31 -2.52
N ASP A 111 -1.19 -22.68 -2.52
CA ASP A 111 -1.62 -21.76 -3.58
C ASP A 111 -0.72 -20.50 -3.63
N ARG A 112 -0.30 -20.00 -2.48
CA ARG A 112 0.57 -18.81 -2.36
C ARG A 112 1.98 -19.11 -2.85
N LEU A 113 2.53 -20.27 -2.48
CA LEU A 113 3.85 -20.72 -2.97
C LEU A 113 3.81 -20.96 -4.50
N SER A 114 2.74 -21.56 -5.02
CA SER A 114 2.53 -21.70 -6.46
C SER A 114 2.48 -20.34 -7.14
N LEU A 115 1.72 -19.38 -6.57
CA LEU A 115 1.57 -18.05 -7.13
C LEU A 115 2.90 -17.26 -7.13
N MET A 116 3.75 -17.43 -6.10
CA MET A 116 5.11 -16.86 -6.08
C MET A 116 5.99 -17.43 -7.20
N ALA A 117 5.91 -18.73 -7.46
CA ALA A 117 6.64 -19.37 -8.56
C ALA A 117 6.12 -18.90 -9.92
N ASP A 118 4.80 -18.86 -10.09
CA ASP A 118 4.14 -18.39 -11.31
C ASP A 118 4.49 -16.91 -11.58
N LEU A 119 4.54 -16.04 -10.55
CA LEU A 119 4.98 -14.64 -10.68
C LEU A 119 6.44 -14.54 -11.11
N ARG A 120 7.31 -15.36 -10.56
CA ARG A 120 8.73 -15.39 -10.95
C ARG A 120 8.90 -15.77 -12.42
N GLU A 121 8.10 -16.72 -12.92
CA GLU A 121 8.09 -17.11 -14.33
C GLU A 121 7.51 -15.98 -15.20
N ALA A 122 6.41 -15.37 -14.80
CA ALA A 122 5.80 -14.24 -15.48
C ALA A 122 6.82 -13.10 -15.68
N LEU A 123 7.58 -12.77 -14.63
CA LEU A 123 8.65 -11.76 -14.67
C LEU A 123 9.86 -12.17 -15.51
N ALA A 124 10.18 -13.47 -15.58
CA ALA A 124 11.31 -13.97 -16.35
C ALA A 124 11.04 -14.00 -17.86
N HIS A 125 9.79 -14.23 -18.24
CA HIS A 125 9.37 -14.42 -19.64
C HIS A 125 8.50 -13.28 -20.19
N ASP A 126 8.28 -12.20 -19.40
CA ASP A 126 7.41 -11.06 -19.76
C ASP A 126 6.00 -11.51 -20.17
N GLN A 127 5.38 -12.40 -19.35
CA GLN A 127 4.11 -12.99 -19.66
C GLN A 127 3.03 -12.64 -18.65
N GLY A 128 1.90 -12.12 -19.16
CA GLY A 128 0.72 -11.84 -18.37
C GLY A 128 0.80 -10.61 -17.48
N LEU A 129 1.94 -9.92 -17.40
CA LEU A 129 2.01 -8.63 -16.75
C LEU A 129 1.63 -7.52 -17.73
N GLU A 130 0.82 -6.58 -17.29
CA GLU A 130 0.38 -5.42 -18.06
C GLU A 130 0.30 -4.19 -17.18
N LEU A 131 0.45 -2.98 -17.75
CA LEU A 131 0.21 -1.72 -17.07
C LEU A 131 -1.18 -1.21 -17.45
N HIS A 132 -1.97 -0.88 -16.44
CA HIS A 132 -3.17 -0.08 -16.58
C HIS A 132 -2.87 1.34 -16.11
N TYR A 133 -3.54 2.30 -16.71
CA TYR A 133 -3.32 3.71 -16.46
C TYR A 133 -4.56 4.33 -15.87
N GLN A 134 -4.39 5.05 -14.77
CA GLN A 134 -5.48 5.77 -14.12
C GLN A 134 -5.24 7.28 -14.25
N PRO A 135 -6.20 8.05 -14.79
CA PRO A 135 -6.05 9.47 -14.97
C PRO A 135 -6.03 10.22 -13.63
N LYS A 136 -5.13 11.20 -13.54
CA LYS A 136 -5.12 12.23 -12.50
C LYS A 136 -5.68 13.53 -13.11
N LEU A 137 -6.79 14.00 -12.55
CA LEU A 137 -7.46 15.23 -12.97
C LEU A 137 -6.83 16.43 -12.27
N ASN A 138 -6.30 17.37 -13.03
CA ASN A 138 -5.86 18.64 -12.51
C ASN A 138 -7.11 19.50 -12.20
N LEU A 139 -7.33 19.77 -10.91
CA LEU A 139 -8.56 20.41 -10.42
C LEU A 139 -8.65 21.88 -10.79
N ARG A 140 -7.51 22.51 -11.07
CA ARG A 140 -7.48 23.93 -11.49
C ARG A 140 -7.80 24.12 -12.97
N SER A 141 -7.24 23.26 -13.83
CA SER A 141 -7.42 23.36 -15.27
C SER A 141 -8.57 22.54 -15.81
N GLY A 142 -9.13 21.62 -15.03
CA GLY A 142 -10.13 20.65 -15.47
C GLY A 142 -9.60 19.65 -16.51
N ARG A 143 -8.29 19.47 -16.66
CA ARG A 143 -7.66 18.59 -17.65
C ARG A 143 -6.95 17.43 -16.99
N VAL A 144 -6.89 16.30 -17.68
CA VAL A 144 -6.02 15.18 -17.31
C VAL A 144 -4.64 15.46 -17.90
N ASP A 145 -3.65 15.73 -17.04
CA ASP A 145 -2.27 16.04 -17.40
C ASP A 145 -1.25 15.04 -16.82
N CYS A 146 -1.74 14.06 -16.05
CA CYS A 146 -0.95 13.00 -15.46
C CYS A 146 -1.76 11.70 -15.42
N ALA A 147 -1.06 10.56 -15.45
CA ALA A 147 -1.63 9.24 -15.22
C ALA A 147 -0.76 8.45 -14.24
N GLU A 148 -1.36 7.58 -13.46
CA GLU A 148 -0.63 6.58 -12.69
C GLU A 148 -0.65 5.24 -13.41
N ALA A 149 0.54 4.62 -13.55
CA ALA A 149 0.69 3.28 -14.10
C ALA A 149 0.57 2.25 -12.97
N LEU A 150 -0.44 1.44 -13.07
CA LEU A 150 -0.81 0.43 -12.10
C LEU A 150 -0.60 -0.96 -12.69
N VAL A 151 0.32 -1.73 -12.13
CA VAL A 151 0.59 -3.09 -12.60
C VAL A 151 -0.63 -3.98 -12.42
N ARG A 152 -0.86 -4.83 -13.43
CA ARG A 152 -1.89 -5.88 -13.45
C ARG A 152 -1.24 -7.19 -13.84
N TRP A 153 -1.77 -8.28 -13.30
CA TRP A 153 -1.30 -9.62 -13.64
C TRP A 153 -2.42 -10.52 -14.11
N ARG A 154 -2.43 -10.79 -15.40
CA ARG A 154 -3.35 -11.75 -16.04
C ARG A 154 -2.75 -13.15 -15.95
N HIS A 155 -3.08 -13.83 -14.87
CA HIS A 155 -2.61 -15.19 -14.61
C HIS A 155 -3.33 -16.19 -15.52
N PRO A 156 -2.63 -17.16 -16.12
CA PRO A 156 -3.23 -18.07 -17.12
C PRO A 156 -4.36 -18.95 -16.57
N ARG A 157 -4.34 -19.27 -15.28
CA ARG A 157 -5.35 -20.13 -14.63
C ARG A 157 -6.33 -19.34 -13.76
N LEU A 158 -5.90 -18.24 -13.15
CA LEU A 158 -6.70 -17.50 -12.16
C LEU A 158 -7.35 -16.23 -12.75
N GLY A 159 -7.07 -15.90 -14.00
CA GLY A 159 -7.52 -14.64 -14.59
C GLY A 159 -6.78 -13.44 -14.02
N MET A 160 -7.46 -12.34 -13.80
CA MET A 160 -6.84 -11.12 -13.28
C MET A 160 -6.57 -11.23 -11.78
N VAL A 161 -5.30 -11.29 -11.38
CA VAL A 161 -4.85 -11.29 -9.97
C VAL A 161 -4.68 -9.87 -9.48
N SER A 162 -5.24 -9.56 -8.30
CA SER A 162 -5.15 -8.22 -7.70
C SER A 162 -3.70 -7.87 -7.32
N PRO A 163 -3.25 -6.63 -7.56
CA PRO A 163 -1.97 -6.13 -7.04
C PRO A 163 -1.83 -6.31 -5.52
N ALA A 164 -2.90 -6.08 -4.75
CA ALA A 164 -2.92 -6.31 -3.31
C ALA A 164 -2.59 -7.76 -2.91
N THR A 165 -2.77 -8.72 -3.84
CA THR A 165 -2.41 -10.13 -3.62
C THR A 165 -0.96 -10.41 -4.03
N PHE A 166 -0.51 -9.98 -5.22
CA PHE A 166 0.78 -10.42 -5.74
C PHE A 166 1.96 -9.49 -5.44
N VAL A 167 1.73 -8.20 -5.16
CA VAL A 167 2.83 -7.29 -4.80
C VAL A 167 3.48 -7.69 -3.46
N PRO A 168 2.70 -7.98 -2.39
CA PRO A 168 3.28 -8.53 -1.15
C PRO A 168 4.05 -9.85 -1.39
N LEU A 169 3.56 -10.72 -2.28
CA LEU A 169 4.27 -11.95 -2.64
C LEU A 169 5.60 -11.67 -3.34
N ALA A 170 5.64 -10.63 -4.19
CA ALA A 170 6.89 -10.19 -4.82
C ALA A 170 7.89 -9.68 -3.77
N GLU A 171 7.42 -8.97 -2.76
CA GLU A 171 8.24 -8.49 -1.65
C GLU A 171 8.81 -9.62 -0.80
N GLU A 172 7.96 -10.55 -0.36
CA GLU A 172 8.36 -11.72 0.43
C GLU A 172 9.35 -12.62 -0.31
N SER A 173 9.09 -12.89 -1.59
CA SER A 173 9.96 -13.73 -2.43
C SER A 173 11.22 -13.03 -2.94
N GLY A 174 11.41 -11.72 -2.64
CA GLY A 174 12.53 -10.92 -3.14
C GLY A 174 12.44 -10.57 -4.63
N ASN A 175 11.31 -10.85 -5.29
CA ASN A 175 11.11 -10.53 -6.71
C ASN A 175 10.62 -9.09 -6.95
N VAL A 176 10.32 -8.32 -5.91
CA VAL A 176 9.80 -6.94 -6.05
C VAL A 176 10.73 -6.05 -6.88
N ARG A 177 12.07 -6.17 -6.73
CA ARG A 177 13.01 -5.42 -7.58
C ARG A 177 12.91 -5.78 -9.07
N LYS A 178 12.57 -7.04 -9.40
CA LYS A 178 12.33 -7.43 -10.78
C LYS A 178 11.03 -6.84 -11.30
N LEU A 179 10.01 -6.85 -10.46
CA LEU A 179 8.71 -6.24 -10.75
C LEU A 179 8.87 -4.73 -10.99
N THR A 180 9.54 -4.01 -10.10
CA THR A 180 9.82 -2.57 -10.29
C THR A 180 10.60 -2.31 -11.58
N ARG A 181 11.62 -3.12 -11.90
CA ARG A 181 12.37 -2.98 -13.16
C ARG A 181 11.47 -3.16 -14.37
N TRP A 182 10.58 -4.13 -14.33
CA TRP A 182 9.62 -4.36 -15.40
C TRP A 182 8.65 -3.17 -15.53
N VAL A 183 8.10 -2.68 -14.42
CA VAL A 183 7.21 -1.49 -14.37
C VAL A 183 7.91 -0.27 -14.95
N LEU A 184 9.14 0.02 -14.52
CA LEU A 184 9.92 1.16 -15.03
C LEU A 184 10.21 1.04 -16.53
N ALA A 185 10.65 -0.13 -17.00
CA ALA A 185 10.95 -0.34 -18.41
C ALA A 185 9.70 -0.17 -19.29
N THR A 186 8.59 -0.81 -18.90
CA THR A 186 7.32 -0.77 -19.63
C THR A 186 6.68 0.62 -19.58
N GLY A 187 6.67 1.26 -18.40
CA GLY A 187 6.07 2.58 -18.19
C GLY A 187 6.85 3.69 -18.91
N ILE A 188 8.18 3.72 -18.81
CA ILE A 188 9.01 4.72 -19.49
C ILE A 188 8.91 4.54 -21.01
N ALA A 189 8.86 3.30 -21.51
CA ALA A 189 8.62 3.04 -22.93
C ALA A 189 7.24 3.57 -23.39
N GLN A 190 6.20 3.42 -22.57
CA GLN A 190 4.87 3.97 -22.86
C GLN A 190 4.87 5.50 -22.84
N ALA A 191 5.54 6.13 -21.86
CA ALA A 191 5.69 7.57 -21.82
C ALA A 191 6.37 8.13 -23.07
N GLY A 192 7.40 7.40 -23.58
CA GLY A 192 8.06 7.75 -24.84
C GLY A 192 7.09 7.73 -26.03
N ARG A 193 6.28 6.68 -26.17
CA ARG A 193 5.24 6.59 -27.22
C ARG A 193 4.24 7.74 -27.14
N TRP A 194 3.77 8.09 -25.96
CA TRP A 194 2.85 9.20 -25.77
C TRP A 194 3.49 10.55 -26.11
N GLN A 195 4.74 10.74 -25.70
CA GLN A 195 5.47 11.96 -26.03
C GLN A 195 5.72 12.09 -27.56
N GLU A 196 6.07 10.99 -28.25
CA GLU A 196 6.21 10.95 -29.72
C GLU A 196 4.87 11.23 -30.42
N ALA A 197 3.75 10.81 -29.84
CA ALA A 197 2.40 11.12 -30.31
C ALA A 197 1.94 12.56 -29.97
N GLY A 198 2.79 13.38 -29.34
CA GLY A 198 2.47 14.76 -28.97
C GLY A 198 1.56 14.89 -27.74
N MET A 199 1.38 13.83 -26.96
CA MET A 199 0.58 13.87 -25.75
C MET A 199 1.41 14.47 -24.60
N ALA A 200 1.01 15.64 -24.11
CA ALA A 200 1.63 16.32 -22.97
C ALA A 200 1.13 15.71 -21.66
N LEU A 201 1.58 14.49 -21.37
CA LEU A 201 1.13 13.70 -20.23
C LEU A 201 2.33 13.28 -19.37
N ARG A 202 2.22 13.47 -18.06
CA ARG A 202 3.17 12.90 -17.10
C ARG A 202 2.72 11.49 -16.69
N LEU A 203 3.67 10.63 -16.36
CA LEU A 203 3.40 9.25 -15.94
C LEU A 203 4.03 8.97 -14.59
N SER A 204 3.19 8.61 -13.63
CA SER A 204 3.61 8.16 -12.31
C SER A 204 3.88 6.65 -12.31
N LEU A 205 5.00 6.25 -11.69
CA LEU A 205 5.46 4.88 -11.59
C LEU A 205 5.85 4.57 -10.14
N ASN A 206 5.30 3.51 -9.59
CA ASN A 206 5.58 3.08 -8.23
C ASN A 206 6.95 2.40 -8.11
N ILE A 207 7.70 2.74 -7.07
CA ILE A 207 8.95 2.07 -6.66
C ILE A 207 8.83 1.56 -5.23
N SER A 208 9.45 0.41 -4.94
CA SER A 208 9.34 -0.25 -3.64
C SER A 208 10.39 0.25 -2.64
N ALA A 209 10.15 -0.03 -1.34
CA ALA A 209 11.14 0.22 -0.29
C ALA A 209 12.51 -0.44 -0.58
N ARG A 210 12.49 -1.65 -1.19
CA ARG A 210 13.73 -2.37 -1.52
C ARG A 210 14.52 -1.74 -2.66
N ASP A 211 13.86 -0.94 -3.50
CA ASP A 211 14.52 -0.20 -4.58
C ASP A 211 15.29 0.99 -4.04
N LEU A 212 14.88 1.55 -2.90
CA LEU A 212 15.63 2.62 -2.21
C LEU A 212 16.95 2.14 -1.59
N ASP A 213 17.13 0.83 -1.45
CA ASP A 213 18.43 0.19 -1.08
C ASP A 213 19.29 -0.13 -2.33
N ASP A 214 18.81 0.15 -3.56
CA ASP A 214 19.52 -0.15 -4.80
C ASP A 214 20.24 1.08 -5.36
N ASN A 215 21.52 1.19 -5.11
CA ASN A 215 22.37 2.28 -5.64
C ASN A 215 22.43 2.36 -7.17
N ASP A 216 22.01 1.31 -7.88
CA ASP A 216 21.97 1.25 -9.33
C ASP A 216 20.67 1.77 -9.94
N LEU A 217 19.62 1.98 -9.11
CA LEU A 217 18.32 2.45 -9.58
C LEU A 217 18.41 3.76 -10.41
N PRO A 218 19.12 4.82 -9.95
CA PRO A 218 19.23 6.05 -10.72
C PRO A 218 19.88 5.85 -12.10
N ARG A 219 20.92 5.02 -12.18
CA ARG A 219 21.57 4.71 -13.46
C ARG A 219 20.61 4.04 -14.44
N ARG A 220 19.84 3.04 -13.96
CA ARG A 220 18.83 2.34 -14.79
C ARG A 220 17.74 3.25 -15.27
N VAL A 221 17.22 4.14 -14.41
CA VAL A 221 16.22 5.14 -14.81
C VAL A 221 16.79 6.04 -15.89
N SER A 222 18.02 6.55 -15.73
CA SER A 222 18.71 7.36 -16.74
C SER A 222 18.89 6.65 -18.09
N GLU A 223 19.27 5.37 -18.07
CA GLU A 223 19.38 4.55 -19.27
C GLU A 223 18.05 4.39 -19.99
N LEU A 224 16.95 4.10 -19.27
CA LEU A 224 15.61 3.96 -19.83
C LEU A 224 15.10 5.29 -20.44
N LEU A 225 15.30 6.41 -19.74
CA LEU A 225 14.93 7.74 -20.25
C LEU A 225 15.67 8.05 -21.55
N THR A 226 16.95 7.70 -21.63
CA THR A 226 17.78 7.90 -22.82
C THR A 226 17.34 7.01 -23.99
N ILE A 227 17.13 5.70 -23.73
CA ILE A 227 16.70 4.71 -24.76
C ILE A 227 15.37 5.13 -25.39
N HIS A 228 14.40 5.53 -24.56
CA HIS A 228 13.06 5.89 -25.03
C HIS A 228 12.87 7.39 -25.30
N ARG A 229 13.95 8.19 -25.22
CA ARG A 229 13.97 9.64 -25.47
C ARG A 229 12.92 10.41 -24.67
N VAL A 230 12.67 9.97 -23.43
CA VAL A 230 11.68 10.58 -22.56
C VAL A 230 12.26 11.78 -21.84
N ASN A 231 11.53 12.90 -21.84
CA ASN A 231 11.85 14.04 -20.98
C ASN A 231 11.70 13.61 -19.52
N PRO A 232 12.77 13.71 -18.69
CA PRO A 232 12.71 13.30 -17.29
C PRO A 232 11.53 13.92 -16.50
N GLY A 233 11.20 15.20 -16.75
CA GLY A 233 10.05 15.87 -16.11
C GLY A 233 8.68 15.29 -16.49
N GLY A 234 8.62 14.39 -17.48
CA GLY A 234 7.43 13.61 -17.82
C GLY A 234 7.23 12.37 -16.94
N ILE A 235 8.20 12.03 -16.07
CA ILE A 235 8.13 10.87 -15.17
C ILE A 235 8.03 11.33 -13.73
N VAL A 236 7.12 10.71 -12.98
CA VAL A 236 6.99 10.85 -11.54
C VAL A 236 7.27 9.48 -10.92
N LEU A 237 8.19 9.38 -9.97
CA LEU A 237 8.42 8.15 -9.22
C LEU A 237 7.75 8.27 -7.86
N GLU A 238 6.84 7.35 -7.57
CA GLU A 238 6.06 7.32 -6.33
C GLU A 238 6.66 6.34 -5.34
N VAL A 239 6.77 6.75 -4.09
CA VAL A 239 7.30 5.95 -2.99
C VAL A 239 6.45 6.16 -1.76
N THR A 240 6.05 5.07 -1.09
CA THR A 240 5.24 5.19 0.12
C THR A 240 6.03 5.82 1.26
N GLU A 241 5.32 6.54 2.13
CA GLU A 241 5.90 7.14 3.34
C GLU A 241 6.67 6.09 4.17
N SER A 242 6.05 4.93 4.40
CA SER A 242 6.64 3.83 5.18
C SER A 242 7.94 3.29 4.58
N ALA A 243 8.05 3.27 3.25
CA ALA A 243 9.26 2.85 2.55
C ALA A 243 10.46 3.75 2.84
N ILE A 244 10.21 5.06 2.96
CA ILE A 244 11.25 6.04 3.29
C ILE A 244 11.66 5.91 4.76
N MET A 245 10.68 5.73 5.67
CA MET A 245 10.92 5.73 7.12
C MET A 245 11.70 4.50 7.60
N GLY A 246 11.75 3.42 6.85
CA GLY A 246 12.55 2.23 7.20
C GLY A 246 14.05 2.51 7.32
N LYS A 247 14.64 3.30 6.38
CA LYS A 247 16.05 3.71 6.35
C LYS A 247 16.19 5.11 5.75
N PRO A 248 15.82 6.17 6.48
CA PRO A 248 15.61 7.50 5.90
C PRO A 248 16.83 8.07 5.18
N ASP A 249 18.02 7.98 5.76
CA ASP A 249 19.22 8.59 5.17
C ASP A 249 19.65 7.89 3.88
N ALA A 250 19.55 6.56 3.81
CA ALA A 250 19.83 5.80 2.59
C ALA A 250 18.80 6.10 1.50
N ALA A 251 17.51 6.12 1.86
CA ALA A 251 16.42 6.47 0.95
C ALA A 251 16.61 7.88 0.37
N ILE A 252 16.89 8.89 1.21
CA ILE A 252 17.13 10.27 0.78
C ILE A 252 18.29 10.35 -0.20
N ALA A 253 19.36 9.58 0.01
CA ALA A 253 20.52 9.58 -0.89
C ALA A 253 20.16 9.08 -2.31
N VAL A 254 19.38 8.00 -2.42
CA VAL A 254 18.91 7.46 -3.71
C VAL A 254 17.90 8.43 -4.36
N LEU A 255 16.94 8.95 -3.59
CA LEU A 255 15.94 9.89 -4.08
C LEU A 255 16.57 11.19 -4.62
N ARG A 256 17.64 11.72 -3.98
CA ARG A 256 18.37 12.89 -4.49
C ARG A 256 19.00 12.62 -5.84
N ARG A 257 19.63 11.47 -6.01
CA ARG A 257 20.23 11.07 -7.30
C ARG A 257 19.17 10.90 -8.40
N LEU A 258 17.97 10.42 -8.04
CA LEU A 258 16.84 10.36 -8.98
C LEU A 258 16.35 11.77 -9.35
N ALA A 259 16.18 12.66 -8.37
CA ALA A 259 15.80 14.06 -8.62
C ALA A 259 16.83 14.82 -9.48
N GLU A 260 18.13 14.53 -9.33
CA GLU A 260 19.21 15.10 -10.17
C GLU A 260 19.09 14.70 -11.64
N LEU A 261 18.42 13.59 -11.97
CA LEU A 261 18.09 13.22 -13.35
C LEU A 261 17.01 14.10 -13.96
N GLY A 262 16.29 14.87 -13.13
CA GLY A 262 15.16 15.71 -13.54
C GLY A 262 13.80 15.03 -13.50
N VAL A 263 13.69 13.80 -12.94
CA VAL A 263 12.40 13.16 -12.67
C VAL A 263 11.75 13.80 -11.44
N ASP A 264 10.42 13.89 -11.43
CA ASP A 264 9.68 14.28 -10.24
C ASP A 264 9.56 13.09 -9.27
N LEU A 265 9.49 13.39 -7.98
CA LEU A 265 9.30 12.40 -6.93
C LEU A 265 8.02 12.73 -6.15
N SER A 266 7.26 11.70 -5.78
CA SER A 266 6.02 11.81 -5.02
C SER A 266 6.07 10.91 -3.79
N ILE A 267 5.51 11.40 -2.67
CA ILE A 267 5.24 10.57 -1.49
C ILE A 267 3.84 10.04 -1.61
N ASP A 268 3.70 8.72 -1.51
CA ASP A 268 2.44 8.00 -1.55
C ASP A 268 1.95 7.60 -0.14
N ASP A 269 0.64 7.35 -0.01
CA ASP A 269 -0.05 6.94 1.24
C ASP A 269 0.20 7.91 2.41
N PHE A 270 0.29 9.23 2.13
CA PHE A 270 0.62 10.20 3.17
C PHE A 270 -0.49 10.35 4.20
N GLY A 271 -0.10 10.27 5.48
CA GLY A 271 -0.98 10.44 6.63
C GLY A 271 -1.41 9.14 7.30
N VAL A 272 -1.15 7.97 6.71
CA VAL A 272 -1.45 6.65 7.33
C VAL A 272 -0.28 6.17 8.19
N GLY A 273 0.93 6.69 7.95
CA GLY A 273 2.15 6.31 8.66
C GLY A 273 2.53 7.23 9.83
N GLN A 274 3.67 6.95 10.44
CA GLN A 274 4.27 7.80 11.49
C GLN A 274 5.14 8.89 10.83
N SER A 275 4.49 9.91 10.26
CA SER A 275 5.19 11.02 9.60
C SER A 275 6.02 11.86 10.59
N SER A 276 7.32 11.90 10.40
CA SER A 276 8.15 12.94 11.01
C SER A 276 8.31 14.12 10.04
N PHE A 277 7.69 15.26 10.34
CA PHE A 277 7.84 16.51 9.56
C PHE A 277 9.31 16.92 9.36
N ALA A 278 10.21 16.48 10.25
CA ALA A 278 11.64 16.75 10.13
C ALA A 278 12.26 16.08 8.88
N TYR A 279 11.79 14.89 8.51
CA TYR A 279 12.25 14.20 7.31
C TYR A 279 11.61 14.77 6.05
N LEU A 280 10.32 15.12 6.10
CA LEU A 280 9.60 15.67 4.95
C LEU A 280 10.35 16.86 4.31
N ARG A 281 10.90 17.77 5.13
CA ARG A 281 11.71 18.91 4.66
C ARG A 281 13.03 18.53 3.99
N ARG A 282 13.54 17.32 4.21
CA ARG A 282 14.82 16.84 3.66
C ARG A 282 14.66 16.09 2.34
N LEU A 283 13.41 15.67 2.06
CA LEU A 283 13.09 14.87 0.88
C LEU A 283 13.09 15.75 -0.39
N PRO A 284 13.69 15.28 -1.48
CA PRO A 284 13.71 15.99 -2.76
C PRO A 284 12.41 15.74 -3.56
N VAL A 285 11.26 15.77 -2.89
CA VAL A 285 9.96 15.47 -3.50
C VAL A 285 9.27 16.73 -3.99
N ARG A 286 8.38 16.59 -4.95
CA ARG A 286 7.58 17.66 -5.53
C ARG A 286 6.08 17.43 -5.42
N GLU A 287 5.68 16.24 -5.00
CA GLU A 287 4.28 15.86 -4.90
C GLU A 287 4.04 15.03 -3.63
N LEU A 288 2.85 15.19 -3.07
CA LEU A 288 2.36 14.48 -1.92
C LEU A 288 0.97 13.93 -2.27
N LYS A 289 0.74 12.62 -2.11
CA LYS A 289 -0.54 11.97 -2.35
C LYS A 289 -1.23 11.69 -1.03
N ILE A 290 -2.46 12.20 -0.90
CA ILE A 290 -3.30 11.97 0.29
C ILE A 290 -4.00 10.63 0.10
N ASP A 291 -3.81 9.73 1.08
CA ASP A 291 -4.42 8.40 1.05
C ASP A 291 -5.95 8.44 1.00
N GLN A 292 -6.53 7.49 0.30
CA GLN A 292 -7.97 7.34 0.09
C GLN A 292 -8.80 7.25 1.38
N THR A 293 -8.21 6.83 2.51
CA THR A 293 -8.91 6.71 3.79
C THR A 293 -9.47 8.04 4.27
N PHE A 294 -8.77 9.15 3.98
CA PHE A 294 -9.21 10.51 4.32
C PHE A 294 -10.18 11.10 3.28
N ILE A 295 -10.19 10.56 2.06
CA ILE A 295 -10.97 11.12 0.93
C ILE A 295 -12.36 10.49 0.85
N ARG A 296 -12.51 9.20 1.16
CA ARG A 296 -13.80 8.47 1.04
C ARG A 296 -14.98 9.12 1.76
N HIS A 297 -14.72 9.79 2.87
CA HIS A 297 -15.78 10.42 3.67
C HIS A 297 -15.71 11.96 3.65
N LEU A 298 -14.95 12.52 2.72
CA LEU A 298 -14.71 13.97 2.64
C LEU A 298 -16.00 14.78 2.48
N GLY A 299 -16.99 14.23 1.76
CA GLY A 299 -18.30 14.86 1.59
C GLY A 299 -19.15 14.93 2.87
N THR A 300 -18.89 14.09 3.88
CA THR A 300 -19.77 13.92 5.05
C THR A 300 -19.04 14.09 6.39
N SER A 301 -17.76 13.80 6.47
CA SER A 301 -16.96 13.88 7.70
C SER A 301 -16.32 15.25 7.85
N ARG A 302 -16.66 15.94 8.95
CA ARG A 302 -16.01 17.21 9.31
C ARG A 302 -14.54 17.01 9.69
N GLU A 303 -14.21 15.88 10.30
CA GLU A 303 -12.84 15.55 10.73
C GLU A 303 -11.94 15.33 9.52
N ASP A 304 -12.39 14.53 8.55
CA ASP A 304 -11.62 14.29 7.33
C ASP A 304 -11.44 15.58 6.52
N ARG A 305 -12.45 16.47 6.45
CA ARG A 305 -12.32 17.79 5.83
C ARG A 305 -11.21 18.62 6.47
N LEU A 306 -11.11 18.64 7.80
CA LEU A 306 -10.06 19.36 8.51
C LEU A 306 -8.67 18.77 8.26
N ILE A 307 -8.56 17.44 8.27
CA ILE A 307 -7.30 16.72 8.00
C ILE A 307 -6.84 17.00 6.57
N VAL A 308 -7.69 16.76 5.58
CA VAL A 308 -7.35 16.94 4.15
C VAL A 308 -6.95 18.38 3.87
N ARG A 309 -7.73 19.35 4.35
CA ARG A 309 -7.40 20.78 4.22
C ARG A 309 -6.02 21.10 4.82
N SER A 310 -5.73 20.58 6.02
CA SER A 310 -4.44 20.80 6.67
C SER A 310 -3.28 20.20 5.90
N ILE A 311 -3.47 19.02 5.28
CA ILE A 311 -2.47 18.36 4.44
C ILE A 311 -2.24 19.17 3.15
N VAL A 312 -3.29 19.67 2.49
CA VAL A 312 -3.17 20.52 1.30
C VAL A 312 -2.40 21.80 1.62
N GLU A 313 -2.78 22.50 2.68
CA GLU A 313 -2.10 23.74 3.12
C GLU A 313 -0.62 23.47 3.46
N LEU A 314 -0.33 22.38 4.17
CA LEU A 314 1.05 21.98 4.51
C LEU A 314 1.87 21.69 3.24
N GLY A 315 1.31 20.89 2.31
CA GLY A 315 1.98 20.56 1.04
C GLY A 315 2.36 21.82 0.27
N HIS A 316 1.42 22.74 0.13
CA HIS A 316 1.66 24.02 -0.57
C HIS A 316 2.70 24.90 0.15
N HIS A 317 2.67 24.98 1.49
CA HIS A 317 3.69 25.72 2.25
C HIS A 317 5.10 25.12 2.11
N LEU A 318 5.20 23.82 1.84
CA LEU A 318 6.47 23.14 1.54
C LEU A 318 6.85 23.23 0.06
N GLY A 319 5.99 23.79 -0.81
CA GLY A 319 6.22 23.93 -2.24
C GLY A 319 5.91 22.63 -3.02
N TYR A 320 5.10 21.73 -2.45
CA TYR A 320 4.67 20.49 -3.10
C TYR A 320 3.32 20.67 -3.80
N ARG A 321 3.10 19.91 -4.87
CA ARG A 321 1.76 19.64 -5.39
C ARG A 321 1.09 18.61 -4.50
N VAL A 322 -0.23 18.67 -4.41
CA VAL A 322 -1.01 17.72 -3.63
C VAL A 322 -2.00 16.99 -4.52
N THR A 323 -1.96 15.67 -4.48
CA THR A 323 -2.88 14.78 -5.19
C THR A 323 -3.74 14.05 -4.17
N ALA A 324 -5.05 14.01 -4.34
CA ALA A 324 -5.97 13.26 -3.51
C ALA A 324 -6.37 11.97 -4.22
N GLU A 325 -6.30 10.84 -3.50
CA GLU A 325 -6.66 9.52 -4.00
C GLU A 325 -8.05 9.07 -3.54
N GLY A 326 -8.65 8.14 -4.30
CA GLY A 326 -9.93 7.55 -3.90
C GLY A 326 -11.12 8.48 -4.03
N VAL A 327 -11.09 9.41 -4.98
CA VAL A 327 -12.25 10.28 -5.29
C VAL A 327 -13.34 9.44 -5.94
N GLU A 328 -14.43 9.16 -5.20
CA GLU A 328 -15.52 8.29 -5.64
C GLU A 328 -16.84 9.06 -5.89
N ASP A 329 -16.99 10.26 -5.33
CA ASP A 329 -18.20 11.07 -5.48
C ASP A 329 -17.89 12.54 -5.78
N GLN A 330 -18.93 13.26 -6.27
CA GLN A 330 -18.82 14.66 -6.64
C GLN A 330 -18.58 15.57 -5.43
N ALA A 331 -19.14 15.25 -4.26
CA ALA A 331 -19.00 16.06 -3.05
C ALA A 331 -17.54 16.06 -2.57
N GLY A 332 -16.84 14.91 -2.67
CA GLY A 332 -15.42 14.80 -2.41
C GLY A 332 -14.61 15.64 -3.39
N LEU A 333 -14.91 15.56 -4.70
CA LEU A 333 -14.23 16.34 -5.73
C LEU A 333 -14.40 17.84 -5.51
N ASP A 334 -15.62 18.31 -5.20
CA ASP A 334 -15.91 19.70 -4.93
C ASP A 334 -15.17 20.20 -3.68
N GLY A 335 -15.13 19.38 -2.62
CA GLY A 335 -14.37 19.68 -1.39
C GLY A 335 -12.88 19.84 -1.65
N LEU A 336 -12.28 18.97 -2.49
CA LEU A 336 -10.88 19.07 -2.87
C LEU A 336 -10.59 20.34 -3.68
N ALA A 337 -11.48 20.70 -4.60
CA ALA A 337 -11.38 21.95 -5.35
C ALA A 337 -11.50 23.18 -4.42
N GLU A 338 -12.42 23.16 -3.45
CA GLU A 338 -12.55 24.21 -2.41
C GLU A 338 -11.26 24.39 -1.59
N PHE A 339 -10.57 23.29 -1.25
CA PHE A 339 -9.32 23.34 -0.49
C PHE A 339 -8.11 23.70 -1.35
N GLY A 340 -8.30 23.81 -2.68
CA GLY A 340 -7.23 24.13 -3.61
C GLY A 340 -6.28 22.98 -3.89
N CYS A 341 -6.70 21.72 -3.68
CA CYS A 341 -5.93 20.55 -4.04
C CYS A 341 -5.58 20.58 -5.54
N ASP A 342 -4.37 20.17 -5.92
CA ASP A 342 -3.91 20.30 -7.30
C ASP A 342 -4.47 19.22 -8.22
N HIS A 343 -4.48 17.95 -7.75
CA HIS A 343 -4.99 16.82 -8.53
C HIS A 343 -5.95 15.95 -7.72
N GLY A 344 -6.91 15.36 -8.40
CA GLY A 344 -7.76 14.30 -7.91
C GLY A 344 -7.61 13.03 -8.74
N GLN A 345 -7.64 11.87 -8.09
CA GLN A 345 -7.61 10.55 -8.70
C GLN A 345 -8.64 9.66 -8.04
N GLY A 346 -9.42 8.92 -8.82
CA GLY A 346 -10.42 8.00 -8.26
C GLY A 346 -11.42 7.51 -9.29
N TYR A 347 -12.33 6.64 -8.84
CA TYR A 347 -13.30 6.00 -9.73
C TYR A 347 -14.37 6.93 -10.26
N LEU A 348 -14.57 8.07 -9.64
CA LEU A 348 -15.43 9.12 -10.19
C LEU A 348 -14.87 9.64 -11.53
N ILE A 349 -13.55 9.77 -11.65
CA ILE A 349 -12.88 10.26 -12.86
C ILE A 349 -12.80 9.13 -13.87
N ALA A 350 -12.08 8.07 -13.55
CA ALA A 350 -12.07 6.80 -14.28
C ALA A 350 -11.41 5.68 -13.48
N ARG A 351 -11.78 4.43 -13.81
CA ARG A 351 -11.05 3.25 -13.32
C ARG A 351 -9.76 3.09 -14.10
N PRO A 352 -8.74 2.41 -13.54
CA PRO A 352 -7.55 2.03 -14.29
C PRO A 352 -7.90 1.22 -15.54
N MET A 353 -7.35 1.58 -16.69
CA MET A 353 -7.62 0.99 -17.99
C MET A 353 -6.32 0.75 -18.77
N ASP A 354 -6.35 -0.13 -19.76
CA ASP A 354 -5.18 -0.37 -20.63
C ASP A 354 -4.80 0.86 -21.45
N GLY A 355 -3.63 0.84 -22.09
CA GLY A 355 -3.11 2.01 -22.82
C GLY A 355 -4.02 2.48 -23.95
N ALA A 356 -4.61 1.58 -24.72
CA ALA A 356 -5.49 1.93 -25.82
C ALA A 356 -6.81 2.55 -25.35
N ALA A 357 -7.41 1.98 -24.31
CA ALA A 357 -8.59 2.53 -23.66
C ALA A 357 -8.30 3.90 -23.02
N PHE A 358 -7.10 4.07 -22.44
CA PHE A 358 -6.68 5.35 -21.85
C PHE A 358 -6.50 6.47 -22.92
N GLU A 359 -5.89 6.14 -24.05
CA GLU A 359 -5.76 7.07 -25.17
C GLU A 359 -7.13 7.47 -25.73
N ALA A 360 -8.06 6.51 -25.89
CA ALA A 360 -9.42 6.78 -26.29
C ALA A 360 -10.18 7.64 -25.26
N PHE A 361 -10.00 7.39 -23.97
CA PHE A 361 -10.58 8.20 -22.89
C PHE A 361 -10.10 9.65 -22.96
N LEU A 362 -8.80 9.90 -23.15
CA LEU A 362 -8.25 11.24 -23.29
C LEU A 362 -8.79 11.95 -24.54
N ALA A 363 -8.90 11.24 -25.66
CA ALA A 363 -9.45 11.77 -26.90
C ALA A 363 -10.94 12.14 -26.78
N ALA A 364 -11.71 11.38 -26.01
CA ALA A 364 -13.11 11.65 -25.76
C ALA A 364 -13.36 12.90 -24.90
N GLY A 365 -12.41 13.26 -24.00
CA GLY A 365 -12.49 14.44 -23.15
C GLY A 365 -13.69 14.45 -22.19
N GLN A 366 -14.19 13.28 -21.81
CA GLN A 366 -15.39 13.15 -20.97
C GLN A 366 -15.03 12.69 -19.55
N TRP A 367 -14.83 13.64 -18.64
CA TRP A 367 -14.65 13.40 -17.21
C TRP A 367 -15.29 14.51 -16.37
N PRO A 368 -15.59 14.30 -15.08
CA PRO A 368 -16.16 15.32 -14.20
C PRO A 368 -15.28 16.57 -14.17
N GLY A 369 -15.90 17.74 -14.26
CA GLY A 369 -15.19 19.02 -14.26
C GLY A 369 -14.71 19.53 -15.64
N HIS A 370 -14.81 18.75 -16.71
CA HIS A 370 -14.42 19.19 -18.06
C HIS A 370 -15.35 20.29 -18.62
N ALA A 371 -16.60 20.34 -18.16
CA ALA A 371 -17.59 21.31 -18.66
C ALA A 371 -17.35 22.77 -18.20
N VAL A 372 -16.46 23.01 -17.23
CA VAL A 372 -16.22 24.35 -16.67
C VAL A 372 -15.21 25.17 -17.47
N ALA A 373 -14.40 24.52 -18.33
CA ALA A 373 -13.35 25.20 -19.07
C ALA A 373 -13.79 25.71 -20.47
N SER A 374 -14.97 25.34 -20.98
CA SER A 374 -15.40 25.71 -22.34
C SER A 374 -16.17 27.05 -22.46
N ASP A 375 -16.69 27.60 -21.36
CA ASP A 375 -17.50 28.82 -21.42
C ASP A 375 -16.75 30.15 -21.13
N GLY A 376 -15.46 30.08 -20.78
CA GLY A 376 -14.65 31.26 -20.42
C GLY A 376 -13.88 31.93 -21.56
N ALA A 377 -13.83 31.33 -22.77
CA ALA A 377 -12.97 31.80 -23.86
C ALA A 377 -13.69 32.46 -25.04
N ALA A 378 -15.00 32.74 -24.92
CA ALA A 378 -15.77 33.37 -26.00
C ALA A 378 -16.49 34.64 -25.53
N SER A 379 -15.80 35.56 -24.85
CA SER A 379 -16.24 36.97 -24.72
C SER A 379 -15.11 37.83 -24.18
N ALA A 380 -14.22 38.25 -25.01
CA ALA A 380 -13.44 39.49 -24.89
C ALA A 380 -12.90 39.92 -26.27
#